data_b575d69c1a45bba6d93c735d4515a676
#
_entry.id   b575d69c1a45bba6d93c735d4515a676
#
_cell.length_a   1.000
_cell.length_b   1.000
_cell.length_c   1.000
_cell.angle_alpha   90.00
_cell.angle_beta   90.00
_cell.angle_gamma   90.00
#
_symmetry.space_group_name_H-M   'P 1'
#
loop_
_entity.id
_entity.type
_entity.pdbx_description
1 polymer ?
#
loop_
_entity_poly.entity_id
_entity_poly.type
_entity_poly.pdbx_seq_one_letter_code
_entity_poly.pdbx_strand_id
1 'polypeptide(L)'
;MCIRDSQSAEEAAGFLAQHVMYVNPLAVQKVAAEFLENLFDDLEYEEKNRASTGFSLIIHIGFMIERIIANKTIIFDHKTPYLDSNKEIFQKIRSHIKSIEEAFEIEISDDEICYMMITLYPNTYDAAVA
;
A
#
# COMPACT_ATOMS: atom_id res chain seq x y z
N MET A 1 -1.92 -13.01 -13.08
CA MET A 1 -2.20 -12.14 -13.02
C MET A 1 -2.74 -11.58 -11.91
N CYS A 2 -3.02 -11.42 -11.18
CA CYS A 2 -2.80 -10.78 -10.13
C CYS A 2 -3.74 -9.71 -9.83
N ILE A 3 -3.25 -8.58 -9.48
CA ILE A 3 -4.08 -7.46 -9.17
C ILE A 3 -4.81 -6.99 -10.39
N ARG A 4 -4.40 -7.41 -11.56
CA ARG A 4 -5.16 -7.16 -12.73
C ARG A 4 -6.44 -7.95 -12.73
N ASP A 5 -6.56 -8.93 -11.87
CA ASP A 5 -7.80 -9.62 -11.67
C ASP A 5 -8.80 -8.60 -11.17
N SER A 6 -9.69 -8.16 -12.04
CA SER A 6 -10.67 -7.15 -11.71
C SER A 6 -11.61 -7.60 -10.60
N GLN A 7 -11.80 -8.91 -10.43
CA GLN A 7 -12.65 -9.42 -9.36
C GLN A 7 -12.09 -9.08 -7.98
N SER A 8 -10.77 -9.29 -7.78
CA SER A 8 -10.14 -8.96 -6.51
C SER A 8 -10.24 -7.47 -6.20
N ALA A 9 -10.01 -6.64 -7.22
CA ALA A 9 -10.08 -5.19 -7.04
C ALA A 9 -11.51 -4.74 -6.74
N GLU A 10 -12.49 -5.34 -7.41
CA GLU A 10 -13.89 -5.00 -7.17
C GLU A 10 -14.34 -5.41 -5.79
N GLU A 11 -13.86 -6.56 -5.30
CA GLU A 11 -14.17 -7.01 -3.94
C GLU A 11 -13.59 -6.05 -2.91
N ALA A 12 -12.37 -5.57 -3.13
CA ALA A 12 -11.76 -4.60 -2.24
C ALA A 12 -12.56 -3.29 -2.22
N ALA A 13 -13.00 -2.82 -3.39
CA ALA A 13 -13.80 -1.61 -3.47
C ALA A 13 -15.13 -1.78 -2.73
N GLY A 14 -15.75 -2.96 -2.85
CA GLY A 14 -16.99 -3.25 -2.13
C GLY A 14 -16.80 -3.23 -0.63
N PHE A 15 -15.69 -3.79 -0.14
CA PHE A 15 -15.36 -3.74 1.27
C PHE A 15 -15.16 -2.30 1.73
N LEU A 16 -14.37 -1.53 0.98
CA LEU A 16 -14.11 -0.14 1.34
C LEU A 16 -15.38 0.70 1.38
N ALA A 17 -16.30 0.45 0.45
CA ALA A 17 -17.56 1.21 0.40
C ALA A 17 -18.34 1.14 1.72
N GLN A 18 -18.14 0.07 2.49
CA GLN A 18 -18.85 -0.10 3.76
C GLN A 18 -18.09 0.50 4.94
N HIS A 19 -16.84 0.92 4.77
CA HIS A 19 -15.97 1.26 5.89
C HIS A 19 -15.30 2.63 5.79
N VAL A 20 -15.34 3.29 4.64
CA VAL A 20 -14.70 4.60 4.48
C VAL A 20 -15.75 5.70 4.33
N MET A 21 -15.39 6.90 4.77
CA MET A 21 -16.30 8.03 4.79
C MET A 21 -15.89 9.16 3.85
N TYR A 22 -14.61 9.37 3.66
CA TYR A 22 -14.10 10.54 2.95
C TYR A 22 -13.66 10.29 1.52
N VAL A 23 -13.35 9.06 1.17
CA VAL A 23 -12.82 8.74 -0.16
C VAL A 23 -13.84 7.96 -0.98
N ASN A 24 -13.75 8.12 -2.29
CA ASN A 24 -14.54 7.34 -3.23
C ASN A 24 -13.88 5.97 -3.39
N PRO A 25 -14.57 4.87 -2.98
CA PRO A 25 -13.95 3.54 -3.07
C PRO A 25 -13.55 3.14 -4.48
N LEU A 26 -14.29 3.57 -5.49
CA LEU A 26 -13.96 3.22 -6.88
C LEU A 26 -12.70 3.96 -7.33
N ALA A 27 -12.53 5.21 -6.89
CA ALA A 27 -11.31 5.95 -7.19
C ALA A 27 -10.10 5.28 -6.52
N VAL A 28 -10.26 4.84 -5.26
CA VAL A 28 -9.20 4.11 -4.56
C VAL A 28 -8.85 2.83 -5.32
N GLN A 29 -9.87 2.06 -5.70
CA GLN A 29 -9.65 0.81 -6.43
C GLN A 29 -8.83 1.06 -7.69
N LYS A 30 -9.21 2.04 -8.48
CA LYS A 30 -8.55 2.30 -9.76
C LYS A 30 -7.10 2.74 -9.57
N VAL A 31 -6.88 3.71 -8.69
CA VAL A 31 -5.54 4.25 -8.48
C VAL A 31 -4.64 3.23 -7.80
N ALA A 32 -5.16 2.55 -6.79
CA ALA A 32 -4.37 1.57 -6.06
C ALA A 32 -4.03 0.35 -6.90
N ALA A 33 -4.96 -0.12 -7.72
CA ALA A 33 -4.70 -1.27 -8.60
C ALA A 33 -3.60 -0.96 -9.60
N GLU A 34 -3.63 0.24 -10.17
CA GLU A 34 -2.62 0.68 -11.12
C GLU A 34 -1.25 0.81 -10.45
N PHE A 35 -1.25 1.43 -9.26
CA PHE A 35 -0.03 1.55 -8.47
C PHE A 35 0.58 0.17 -8.17
N LEU A 36 -0.26 -0.78 -7.74
CA LEU A 36 0.22 -2.11 -7.36
C LEU A 36 0.71 -2.90 -8.55
N GLU A 37 0.05 -2.78 -9.69
CA GLU A 37 0.49 -3.47 -10.90
C GLU A 37 1.92 -3.05 -11.26
N ASN A 38 2.16 -1.74 -11.25
CA ASN A 38 3.48 -1.21 -11.57
C ASN A 38 4.51 -1.57 -10.50
N LEU A 39 4.11 -1.50 -9.23
CA LEU A 39 5.02 -1.82 -8.13
C LEU A 39 5.39 -3.30 -8.12
N PHE A 40 4.41 -4.17 -8.30
CA PHE A 40 4.67 -5.62 -8.33
C PHE A 40 5.64 -5.99 -9.44
N ASP A 41 5.50 -5.37 -10.61
CA ASP A 41 6.42 -5.63 -11.71
C ASP A 41 7.83 -5.15 -11.39
N ASP A 42 7.93 -3.96 -10.80
CA ASP A 42 9.24 -3.40 -10.43
C ASP A 42 9.93 -4.23 -9.34
N LEU A 43 9.15 -4.75 -8.40
CA LEU A 43 9.67 -5.60 -7.33
C LEU A 43 9.87 -7.05 -7.77
N GLU A 44 9.41 -7.40 -8.96
CA GLU A 44 9.38 -8.79 -9.42
C GLU A 44 8.68 -9.67 -8.38
N TYR A 45 7.56 -9.16 -7.88
CA TYR A 45 6.83 -9.81 -6.81
C TYR A 45 6.27 -11.16 -7.27
N GLU A 46 6.23 -12.13 -6.36
CA GLU A 46 5.82 -13.49 -6.69
C GLU A 46 4.40 -13.51 -7.25
N GLU A 47 4.25 -14.04 -8.46
CA GLU A 47 2.98 -14.00 -9.20
C GLU A 47 1.83 -14.62 -8.42
N LYS A 48 2.08 -15.75 -7.78
CA LYS A 48 1.02 -16.49 -7.07
C LYS A 48 0.44 -15.72 -5.88
N ASN A 49 1.18 -14.73 -5.36
CA ASN A 49 0.75 -13.97 -4.20
C ASN A 49 0.16 -12.61 -4.54
N ARG A 50 0.19 -12.22 -5.82
CA ARG A 50 -0.20 -10.87 -6.20
C ARG A 50 -1.67 -10.58 -5.96
N ALA A 51 -2.55 -11.54 -6.23
CA ALA A 51 -3.99 -11.29 -6.05
C ALA A 51 -4.35 -11.08 -4.58
N SER A 52 -3.89 -11.96 -3.69
CA SER A 52 -4.23 -11.85 -2.27
C SER A 52 -3.55 -10.66 -1.60
N THR A 53 -2.27 -10.44 -1.89
CA THR A 53 -1.56 -9.29 -1.35
C THR A 53 -2.13 -7.99 -1.91
N GLY A 54 -2.49 -8.00 -3.20
CA GLY A 54 -3.11 -6.83 -3.82
C GLY A 54 -4.44 -6.47 -3.18
N PHE A 55 -5.28 -7.46 -2.88
CA PHE A 55 -6.55 -7.22 -2.19
C PHE A 55 -6.29 -6.55 -0.84
N SER A 56 -5.37 -7.11 -0.04
CA SER A 56 -5.04 -6.54 1.27
C SER A 56 -4.51 -5.13 1.15
N LEU A 57 -3.66 -4.87 0.17
CA LEU A 57 -3.05 -3.55 0.01
C LEU A 57 -4.04 -2.50 -0.49
N ILE A 58 -4.98 -2.86 -1.35
CA ILE A 58 -6.00 -1.90 -1.77
C ILE A 58 -6.81 -1.44 -0.56
N ILE A 59 -7.18 -2.37 0.32
CA ILE A 59 -7.91 -2.03 1.54
C ILE A 59 -7.03 -1.16 2.44
N HIS A 60 -5.78 -1.55 2.62
CA HIS A 60 -4.83 -0.78 3.42
C HIS A 60 -4.68 0.66 2.89
N ILE A 61 -4.54 0.79 1.58
CA ILE A 61 -4.40 2.11 0.95
C ILE A 61 -5.63 2.96 1.18
N GLY A 62 -6.82 2.36 1.06
CA GLY A 62 -8.06 3.08 1.31
C GLY A 62 -8.14 3.63 2.73
N PHE A 63 -7.83 2.79 3.73
CA PHE A 63 -7.83 3.24 5.12
C PHE A 63 -6.72 4.26 5.39
N MET A 64 -5.58 4.10 4.73
CA MET A 64 -4.47 5.06 4.86
C MET A 64 -4.90 6.44 4.38
N ILE A 65 -5.54 6.51 3.22
CA ILE A 65 -6.00 7.78 2.67
C ILE A 65 -7.02 8.42 3.63
N GLU A 66 -7.93 7.61 4.19
CA GLU A 66 -8.90 8.09 5.17
C GLU A 66 -8.20 8.72 6.37
N ARG A 67 -7.19 8.03 6.92
CA ARG A 67 -6.44 8.56 8.07
C ARG A 67 -5.76 9.87 7.75
N ILE A 68 -5.14 9.94 6.59
CA ILE A 68 -4.41 11.15 6.20
C ILE A 68 -5.37 12.33 6.04
N ILE A 69 -6.50 12.10 5.38
CA ILE A 69 -7.50 13.16 5.19
C ILE A 69 -8.04 13.62 6.53
N ALA A 70 -8.23 12.69 7.47
CA ALA A 70 -8.73 13.01 8.81
C ALA A 70 -7.64 13.57 9.74
N ASN A 71 -6.44 13.81 9.24
CA ASN A 71 -5.29 14.29 10.01
C ASN A 71 -4.90 13.36 11.15
N LYS A 72 -5.08 12.06 10.95
CA LYS A 72 -4.64 11.05 11.92
C LYS A 72 -3.32 10.48 11.45
N THR A 73 -2.34 10.48 12.35
CA THR A 73 -1.02 9.96 12.03
C THR A 73 -0.82 8.62 12.73
N ILE A 74 0.03 7.78 12.14
CA ILE A 74 0.47 6.55 12.78
C ILE A 74 1.98 6.57 12.86
N ILE A 75 2.51 5.80 13.80
CA ILE A 75 3.95 5.71 14.03
C ILE A 75 4.36 4.25 13.82
N PHE A 76 5.46 4.08 13.09
CA PHE A 76 6.02 2.75 12.86
C PHE A 76 7.23 2.59 13.79
N ASP A 77 7.16 1.64 14.73
CA ASP A 77 8.24 1.40 15.68
C ASP A 77 9.48 0.91 14.94
N HIS A 78 10.64 1.41 15.39
CA HIS A 78 11.94 1.03 14.82
C HIS A 78 12.06 1.37 13.32
N LYS A 79 11.47 2.50 12.95
CA LYS A 79 11.44 2.93 11.55
C LYS A 79 12.84 3.04 10.94
N THR A 80 13.77 3.69 11.65
CA THR A 80 15.09 3.92 11.10
C THR A 80 15.85 2.64 10.81
N PRO A 81 16.00 1.69 11.76
CA PRO A 81 16.70 0.44 11.44
C PRO A 81 15.96 -0.37 10.37
N TYR A 82 14.62 -0.32 10.37
CA TYR A 82 13.86 -1.06 9.38
C TYR A 82 14.12 -0.53 7.97
N LEU A 83 14.10 0.78 7.79
CA LEU A 83 14.36 1.39 6.48
C LEU A 83 15.81 1.21 6.06
N ASP A 84 16.74 1.30 7.01
CA ASP A 84 18.16 1.10 6.69
C ASP A 84 18.41 -0.32 6.17
N SER A 85 17.69 -1.30 6.66
CA SER A 85 17.84 -2.68 6.22
C SER A 85 17.08 -2.99 4.93
N ASN A 86 16.19 -2.10 4.49
CA ASN A 86 15.32 -2.38 3.35
C ASN A 86 15.24 -1.21 2.37
N LYS A 87 16.37 -0.55 2.15
CA LYS A 87 16.42 0.69 1.36
C LYS A 87 15.88 0.55 -0.05
N GLU A 88 16.21 -0.55 -0.72
CA GLU A 88 15.83 -0.72 -2.11
C GLU A 88 14.31 -0.83 -2.25
N ILE A 89 13.70 -1.64 -1.40
CA ILE A 89 12.24 -1.79 -1.40
C ILE A 89 11.57 -0.46 -1.10
N PHE A 90 12.07 0.23 -0.08
CA PHE A 90 11.51 1.52 0.30
C PHE A 90 11.57 2.52 -0.85
N GLN A 91 12.70 2.60 -1.53
CA GLN A 91 12.88 3.55 -2.62
C GLN A 91 11.95 3.25 -3.79
N LYS A 92 11.74 1.98 -4.08
CA LYS A 92 10.81 1.59 -5.14
C LYS A 92 9.38 1.98 -4.79
N ILE A 93 8.97 1.72 -3.56
CA ILE A 93 7.63 2.13 -3.14
C ILE A 93 7.49 3.65 -3.17
N ARG A 94 8.48 4.36 -2.64
CA ARG A 94 8.44 5.82 -2.62
C ARG A 94 8.32 6.38 -4.05
N SER A 95 9.00 5.77 -4.99
CA SER A 95 8.94 6.20 -6.39
C SER A 95 7.53 6.01 -6.98
N HIS A 96 6.93 4.87 -6.73
CA HIS A 96 5.61 4.56 -7.32
C HIS A 96 4.45 5.23 -6.58
N ILE A 97 4.62 5.52 -5.28
CA ILE A 97 3.50 6.01 -4.47
C ILE A 97 3.10 7.44 -4.81
N LYS A 98 3.92 8.13 -5.57
CA LYS A 98 3.60 9.49 -6.02
C LYS A 98 2.29 9.55 -6.79
N SER A 99 1.95 8.48 -7.51
CA SER A 99 0.69 8.44 -8.24
C SER A 99 -0.51 8.54 -7.31
N ILE A 100 -0.41 7.92 -6.12
CA ILE A 100 -1.47 8.00 -5.12
C ILE A 100 -1.51 9.40 -4.51
N GLU A 101 -0.32 9.94 -4.17
CA GLU A 101 -0.25 11.27 -3.59
C GLU A 101 -0.86 12.32 -4.50
N GLU A 102 -0.58 12.22 -5.79
CA GLU A 102 -1.12 13.17 -6.76
C GLU A 102 -2.62 13.00 -6.98
N ALA A 103 -3.07 11.75 -7.04
CA ALA A 103 -4.47 11.48 -7.30
C ALA A 103 -5.39 11.98 -6.18
N PHE A 104 -4.93 11.92 -4.93
CA PHE A 104 -5.74 12.29 -3.78
C PHE A 104 -5.25 13.56 -3.08
N GLU A 105 -4.22 14.21 -3.63
CA GLU A 105 -3.64 15.45 -3.09
C GLU A 105 -3.26 15.31 -1.62
N ILE A 106 -2.51 14.27 -1.32
CA ILE A 106 -2.06 13.97 0.04
C ILE A 106 -0.56 13.74 0.05
N GLU A 107 0.03 13.77 1.24
CA GLU A 107 1.41 13.38 1.47
C GLU A 107 1.42 12.11 2.31
N ILE A 108 2.14 11.11 1.85
CA ILE A 108 2.21 9.81 2.52
C ILE A 108 3.54 9.73 3.26
N SER A 109 3.48 9.52 4.57
CA SER A 109 4.67 9.49 5.42
C SER A 109 5.44 8.19 5.25
N ASP A 110 6.70 8.22 5.65
CA ASP A 110 7.54 7.04 5.66
C ASP A 110 6.95 5.95 6.57
N ASP A 111 6.29 6.36 7.66
CA ASP A 111 5.65 5.40 8.57
C ASP A 111 4.57 4.59 7.84
N GLU A 112 3.77 5.24 7.01
CA GLU A 112 2.75 4.55 6.23
C GLU A 112 3.38 3.59 5.22
N ILE A 113 4.47 4.01 4.59
CA ILE A 113 5.17 3.15 3.65
C ILE A 113 5.73 1.92 4.35
N CYS A 114 6.25 2.07 5.58
CA CYS A 114 6.74 0.94 6.35
C CYS A 114 5.64 -0.10 6.58
N TYR A 115 4.43 0.32 6.87
CA TYR A 115 3.32 -0.63 7.03
C TYR A 115 2.97 -1.34 5.73
N MET A 116 3.10 -0.68 4.60
CA MET A 116 2.96 -1.36 3.31
C MET A 116 4.06 -2.39 3.12
N MET A 117 5.29 -2.05 3.50
CA MET A 117 6.43 -2.94 3.34
C MET A 117 6.24 -4.24 4.13
N ILE A 118 5.74 -4.17 5.35
CA ILE A 118 5.52 -5.40 6.12
C ILE A 118 4.35 -6.21 5.60
N THR A 119 3.41 -5.57 4.91
CA THR A 119 2.34 -6.31 4.24
C THR A 119 2.90 -7.09 3.04
N LEU A 120 3.78 -6.45 2.28
CA LEU A 120 4.43 -7.10 1.14
C LEU A 120 5.40 -8.20 1.57
N TYR A 121 6.19 -7.91 2.60
CA TYR A 121 7.28 -8.80 3.04
C TYR A 121 7.25 -8.90 4.57
N PRO A 122 6.35 -9.73 5.12
CA PRO A 122 6.13 -9.76 6.58
C PRO A 122 7.37 -10.08 7.42
N ASN A 123 8.31 -10.86 6.86
CA ASN A 123 9.47 -11.29 7.64
C ASN A 123 10.56 -10.23 7.77
N THR A 124 10.46 -9.13 7.04
CA THR A 124 11.53 -8.13 7.03
C THR A 124 11.62 -7.36 8.34
N TYR A 125 10.52 -7.20 9.05
CA TYR A 125 10.52 -6.43 10.29
C TYR A 125 11.33 -7.12 11.37
N ASP A 126 11.07 -8.40 11.62
CA ASP A 126 11.77 -9.15 12.65
C ASP A 126 13.27 -9.21 12.36
N ALA A 127 13.65 -9.37 11.12
CA ALA A 127 15.06 -9.42 10.74
C ALA A 127 15.76 -8.09 11.00
N ALA A 128 15.07 -6.97 10.82
CA ALA A 128 15.67 -5.65 10.96
C ALA A 128 15.81 -5.23 12.42
N VAL A 129 14.92 -5.68 13.31
CA VAL A 129 14.89 -5.21 14.70
C VAL A 129 15.40 -6.26 15.68
N ALA A 130 15.77 -7.43 15.21
CA ALA A 130 16.36 -8.46 16.06
C ALA A 130 17.82 -8.11 16.38
#